data_1419ac64747903d41896057ce4d81773
#
_entry.id   1419ac64747903d41896057ce4d81773
#
_cell.length_a   1.000
_cell.length_b   1.000
_cell.length_c   1.000
_cell.angle_alpha   90.00
_cell.angle_beta   90.00
_cell.angle_gamma   90.00
#
_symmetry.space_group_name_H-M   'P 1'
#
loop_
_entity.id
_entity.type
_entity.pdbx_description
1 polymer ?
#
loop_
_entity_poly.entity_id
_entity_poly.type
_entity_poly.pdbx_seq_one_letter_code
_entity_poly.pdbx_strand_id
1 'polypeptide(L)'
;MTATAVEDWLLDSALAPSADDDLLAPLYRAAARNELAMPFCAACALPLELDQEICDNCGHGERDWRTVDPRGAVHAATLMHRREPGLVHGMAPYPIVDVELSSGHRMVMTTVQPADTAPPIGTAVRVGFRHLGTVAIPAIDILEDP
;
A
#
# COMPACT_ATOMS: atom_id res chain seq x y z
N MET A 1 -2.51 -25.07 -18.30
CA MET A 1 -1.50 -23.99 -18.50
C MET A 1 -1.33 -23.24 -17.20
N THR A 2 -0.17 -23.38 -16.60
CA THR A 2 0.16 -22.57 -15.43
C THR A 2 0.47 -21.16 -15.90
N ALA A 3 -0.28 -20.19 -15.39
CA ALA A 3 0.04 -18.78 -15.62
C ALA A 3 1.42 -18.53 -15.02
N THR A 4 2.34 -18.00 -15.81
CA THR A 4 3.63 -17.56 -15.31
C THR A 4 3.37 -16.41 -14.36
N ALA A 5 3.78 -16.55 -13.08
CA ALA A 5 3.66 -15.46 -12.14
C ALA A 5 4.45 -14.25 -12.67
N VAL A 6 3.77 -13.11 -12.80
CA VAL A 6 4.43 -11.88 -13.22
C VAL A 6 5.31 -11.40 -12.07
N GLU A 7 6.62 -11.30 -12.33
CA GLU A 7 7.56 -10.79 -11.34
C GLU A 7 7.28 -9.32 -11.07
N ASP A 8 7.33 -8.91 -9.79
CA ASP A 8 7.17 -7.52 -9.44
C ASP A 8 8.26 -6.66 -10.08
N TRP A 9 7.89 -5.48 -10.57
CA TRP A 9 8.83 -4.63 -11.28
C TRP A 9 9.95 -4.07 -10.39
N LEU A 10 9.73 -4.00 -9.08
CA LEU A 10 10.66 -3.36 -8.16
C LEU A 10 11.34 -4.31 -7.20
N LEU A 11 10.59 -5.17 -6.52
CA LEU A 11 11.09 -5.95 -5.39
C LEU A 11 11.19 -7.43 -5.71
N ASP A 12 12.23 -8.06 -5.14
CA ASP A 12 12.39 -9.51 -5.20
C ASP A 12 11.32 -10.20 -4.35
N SER A 13 10.82 -11.34 -4.81
CA SER A 13 9.79 -12.11 -4.10
C SER A 13 10.24 -12.58 -2.71
N ALA A 14 11.53 -12.62 -2.44
CA ALA A 14 12.06 -12.93 -1.11
C ALA A 14 11.65 -11.92 -0.05
N LEU A 15 11.24 -10.71 -0.47
CA LEU A 15 10.74 -9.65 0.41
C LEU A 15 9.24 -9.76 0.69
N ALA A 16 8.56 -10.78 0.16
CA ALA A 16 7.13 -10.95 0.39
C ALA A 16 6.84 -11.12 1.89
N PRO A 17 5.83 -10.41 2.42
CA PRO A 17 5.44 -10.57 3.81
C PRO A 17 4.78 -11.92 4.06
N SER A 18 4.78 -12.35 5.34
CA SER A 18 4.05 -13.54 5.76
C SER A 18 2.59 -13.16 5.99
N ALA A 19 1.73 -13.40 5.01
CA ALA A 19 0.36 -12.88 5.00
C ALA A 19 -0.52 -13.42 6.13
N ASP A 20 -0.21 -14.60 6.67
CA ASP A 20 -1.05 -15.23 7.69
C ASP A 20 -0.67 -14.88 9.12
N ASP A 21 0.61 -14.55 9.35
CA ASP A 21 1.15 -14.31 10.70
C ASP A 21 1.43 -12.83 10.98
N ASP A 22 1.21 -11.96 10.01
CA ASP A 22 1.49 -10.54 10.13
C ASP A 22 0.35 -9.81 10.82
N LEU A 23 0.69 -8.73 11.55
CA LEU A 23 -0.29 -7.80 12.11
C LEU A 23 -1.23 -7.25 11.02
N LEU A 24 -0.75 -7.19 9.79
CA LEU A 24 -1.48 -6.70 8.63
C LEU A 24 -2.21 -7.81 7.87
N ALA A 25 -2.38 -8.99 8.45
CA ALA A 25 -3.07 -10.10 7.79
C ALA A 25 -4.43 -9.70 7.19
N PRO A 26 -5.28 -8.90 7.86
CA PRO A 26 -6.55 -8.46 7.25
C PRO A 26 -6.36 -7.62 5.98
N LEU A 27 -5.30 -6.79 5.91
CA LEU A 27 -4.95 -6.04 4.71
C LEU A 27 -4.65 -6.98 3.54
N TYR A 28 -3.79 -7.99 3.78
CA TYR A 28 -3.40 -8.95 2.74
C TYR A 28 -4.55 -9.84 2.29
N ARG A 29 -5.44 -10.23 3.21
CA ARG A 29 -6.63 -11.02 2.86
C ARG A 29 -7.58 -10.25 1.96
N ALA A 30 -7.82 -8.98 2.27
CA ALA A 30 -8.64 -8.10 1.43
C ALA A 30 -7.97 -7.87 0.08
N ALA A 31 -6.66 -7.63 0.06
CA ALA A 31 -5.90 -7.44 -1.17
C ALA A 31 -5.99 -8.65 -2.10
N ALA A 32 -6.02 -9.86 -1.55
CA ALA A 32 -6.20 -11.07 -2.33
C ALA A 32 -7.56 -11.11 -3.07
N ARG A 33 -8.55 -10.37 -2.57
CA ARG A 33 -9.85 -10.18 -3.21
C ARG A 33 -9.95 -8.89 -3.99
N ASN A 34 -8.81 -8.22 -4.22
CA ASN A 34 -8.74 -6.92 -4.90
C ASN A 34 -9.53 -5.81 -4.15
N GLU A 35 -9.53 -5.89 -2.84
CA GLU A 35 -10.18 -4.91 -1.96
C GLU A 35 -9.16 -4.27 -1.03
N LEU A 36 -9.38 -3.01 -0.66
CA LEU A 36 -8.56 -2.31 0.31
C LEU A 36 -9.27 -2.27 1.66
N ALA A 37 -8.71 -2.94 2.67
CA ALA A 37 -9.19 -2.89 4.04
C ALA A 37 -8.23 -2.07 4.89
N MET A 38 -8.78 -1.21 5.75
CA MET A 38 -8.01 -0.34 6.63
C MET A 38 -8.53 -0.44 8.06
N PRO A 39 -7.67 -0.20 9.08
CA PRO A 39 -8.09 -0.32 10.46
C PRO A 39 -8.74 0.94 10.99
N PHE A 40 -9.77 0.74 11.81
CA PHE A 40 -10.46 1.78 12.56
C PHE A 40 -10.46 1.41 14.04
N CYS A 41 -10.53 2.40 14.93
CA CYS A 41 -10.73 2.12 16.35
C CYS A 41 -12.09 1.44 16.55
N ALA A 42 -12.11 0.31 17.24
CA ALA A 42 -13.35 -0.41 17.48
C ALA A 42 -14.32 0.34 18.39
N ALA A 43 -13.81 1.27 19.21
CA ALA A 43 -14.63 2.03 20.16
C ALA A 43 -15.13 3.36 19.58
N CYS A 44 -14.23 4.18 18.99
CA CYS A 44 -14.60 5.53 18.53
C CYS A 44 -14.63 5.67 17.01
N ALA A 45 -14.28 4.63 16.28
CA ALA A 45 -14.33 4.56 14.80
C ALA A 45 -13.40 5.52 14.07
N LEU A 46 -12.40 6.09 14.73
CA LEU A 46 -11.39 6.90 14.06
C LEU A 46 -10.47 6.02 13.21
N PRO A 47 -10.01 6.51 12.04
CA PRO A 47 -9.00 5.81 11.26
C PRO A 47 -7.71 5.67 12.06
N LEU A 48 -7.11 4.47 12.00
CA LEU A 48 -5.83 4.19 12.67
C LEU A 48 -4.74 3.98 11.63
N GLU A 49 -3.49 4.26 12.00
CA GLU A 49 -2.34 3.86 11.20
C GLU A 49 -2.29 2.33 11.10
N LEU A 50 -1.70 1.80 10.04
CA LEU A 50 -1.66 0.36 9.80
C LEU A 50 -1.06 -0.44 10.95
N ASP A 51 -0.05 0.11 11.61
CA ASP A 51 0.66 -0.52 12.73
C ASP A 51 0.23 -0.01 14.10
N GLN A 52 -0.77 0.86 14.16
CA GLN A 52 -1.24 1.45 15.41
C GLN A 52 -2.15 0.49 16.15
N GLU A 53 -1.77 0.11 17.36
CA GLU A 53 -2.54 -0.82 18.18
C GLU A 53 -3.43 -0.14 19.21
N ILE A 54 -3.05 1.05 19.65
CA ILE A 54 -3.78 1.83 20.66
C ILE A 54 -4.28 3.12 20.03
N CYS A 55 -5.55 3.40 20.17
CA CYS A 55 -6.15 4.63 19.66
C CYS A 55 -5.67 5.85 20.44
N ASP A 56 -5.13 6.84 19.74
CA ASP A 56 -4.64 8.09 20.33
C ASP A 56 -5.78 8.93 20.92
N ASN A 57 -7.00 8.77 20.41
CA ASN A 57 -8.13 9.57 20.84
C ASN A 57 -8.81 9.02 22.10
N CYS A 58 -9.04 7.70 22.17
CA CYS A 58 -9.81 7.12 23.28
C CYS A 58 -9.05 6.05 24.07
N GLY A 59 -7.85 5.66 23.64
CA GLY A 59 -7.02 4.67 24.35
C GLY A 59 -7.46 3.21 24.18
N HIS A 60 -8.46 2.93 23.37
CA HIS A 60 -8.94 1.56 23.13
C HIS A 60 -7.89 0.73 22.39
N GLY A 61 -7.82 -0.56 22.70
CA GLY A 61 -6.79 -1.46 22.19
C GLY A 61 -7.26 -2.43 21.10
N GLU A 62 -8.50 -2.34 20.64
CA GLU A 62 -9.02 -3.20 19.58
C GLU A 62 -9.25 -2.44 18.29
N ARG A 63 -8.94 -3.10 17.16
CA ARG A 63 -9.09 -2.54 15.84
C ARG A 63 -10.20 -3.26 15.08
N ASP A 64 -10.92 -2.50 14.26
CA ASP A 64 -11.95 -2.99 13.38
C ASP A 64 -11.51 -2.73 11.94
N TRP A 65 -11.25 -3.79 11.18
CA TRP A 65 -10.83 -3.67 9.79
C TRP A 65 -12.05 -3.58 8.88
N ARG A 66 -12.09 -2.57 8.03
CA ARG A 66 -13.20 -2.35 7.10
C ARG A 66 -12.69 -2.09 5.70
N THR A 67 -13.44 -2.55 4.70
CA THR A 67 -13.19 -2.19 3.31
C THR A 67 -13.48 -0.70 3.12
N VAL A 68 -12.54 0.00 2.47
CA VAL A 68 -12.64 1.45 2.24
C VAL A 68 -12.57 1.75 0.75
N ASP A 69 -12.99 2.95 0.37
CA ASP A 69 -12.79 3.47 -0.98
C ASP A 69 -11.29 3.55 -1.26
N PRO A 70 -10.79 2.94 -2.36
CA PRO A 70 -9.36 2.95 -2.68
C PRO A 70 -8.87 4.29 -3.26
N ARG A 71 -9.71 5.29 -3.39
CA ARG A 71 -9.33 6.58 -3.98
C ARG A 71 -8.69 7.50 -2.96
N GLY A 72 -7.78 8.31 -3.46
CA GLY A 72 -7.12 9.31 -2.64
C GLY A 72 -6.33 10.30 -3.49
N ALA A 73 -5.48 11.05 -2.84
CA ALA A 73 -4.62 12.03 -3.49
C ALA A 73 -3.21 11.97 -2.92
N VAL A 74 -2.23 12.32 -3.73
CA VAL A 74 -0.84 12.40 -3.30
C VAL A 74 -0.70 13.53 -2.28
N HIS A 75 -0.28 13.18 -1.07
CA HIS A 75 0.00 14.13 0.00
C HIS A 75 1.47 14.57 -0.01
N ALA A 76 2.37 13.63 -0.26
CA ALA A 76 3.81 13.88 -0.38
C ALA A 76 4.42 12.79 -1.25
N ALA A 77 5.55 13.10 -1.89
CA ALA A 77 6.23 12.12 -2.73
C ALA A 77 7.72 12.43 -2.77
N THR A 78 8.52 11.39 -2.94
CA THR A 78 9.96 11.49 -3.13
C THR A 78 10.44 10.37 -4.04
N LEU A 79 11.71 10.42 -4.42
CA LEU A 79 12.37 9.35 -5.15
C LEU A 79 13.40 8.67 -4.27
N MET A 80 13.38 7.36 -4.26
CA MET A 80 14.37 6.55 -3.58
C MET A 80 15.51 6.24 -4.54
N HIS A 81 16.71 6.70 -4.22
CA HIS A 81 17.90 6.47 -5.03
C HIS A 81 18.75 5.32 -4.49
N ARG A 82 18.52 4.93 -3.24
CA ARG A 82 19.24 3.82 -2.63
C ARG A 82 18.63 2.50 -3.03
N ARG A 83 19.49 1.53 -3.33
CA ARG A 83 19.09 0.18 -3.70
C ARG A 83 19.92 -0.85 -2.96
N GLU A 84 19.26 -1.93 -2.54
CA GLU A 84 19.94 -3.10 -1.98
C GLU A 84 20.13 -4.12 -3.12
N PRO A 85 21.36 -4.46 -3.51
CA PRO A 85 21.59 -5.44 -4.57
C PRO A 85 20.92 -6.78 -4.29
N GLY A 86 20.22 -7.32 -5.30
CA GLY A 86 19.51 -8.59 -5.20
C GLY A 86 18.11 -8.49 -4.61
N LEU A 87 17.74 -7.37 -4.02
CA LEU A 87 16.41 -7.18 -3.43
C LEU A 87 15.55 -6.20 -4.22
N VAL A 88 16.18 -5.19 -4.83
CA VAL A 88 15.50 -4.19 -5.63
C VAL A 88 15.95 -4.32 -7.08
N HIS A 89 15.00 -4.41 -8.00
CA HIS A 89 15.25 -4.56 -9.42
C HIS A 89 15.54 -3.20 -10.07
N GLY A 90 16.34 -3.23 -11.14
CA GLY A 90 16.62 -2.05 -11.96
C GLY A 90 17.67 -1.12 -11.40
N MET A 91 18.00 -0.10 -12.17
CA MET A 91 19.07 0.87 -11.89
C MET A 91 18.50 2.29 -11.68
N ALA A 92 17.25 2.53 -12.04
CA ALA A 92 16.63 3.84 -11.90
C ALA A 92 16.11 4.06 -10.49
N PRO A 93 15.98 5.32 -10.03
CA PRO A 93 15.27 5.61 -8.79
C PRO A 93 13.81 5.21 -8.91
N TYR A 94 13.13 5.03 -7.77
CA TYR A 94 11.71 4.69 -7.77
C TYR A 94 10.93 5.60 -6.82
N PRO A 95 9.65 5.88 -7.12
CA PRO A 95 8.87 6.79 -6.30
C PRO A 95 8.42 6.15 -5.00
N ILE A 96 8.44 6.93 -3.93
CA ILE A 96 7.81 6.65 -2.65
C ILE A 96 6.76 7.71 -2.44
N VAL A 97 5.50 7.31 -2.31
CA VAL A 97 4.35 8.22 -2.33
C VAL A 97 3.52 8.04 -1.08
N ASP A 98 3.30 9.13 -0.36
CA ASP A 98 2.37 9.18 0.77
C ASP A 98 1.02 9.64 0.24
N VAL A 99 0.02 8.78 0.35
CA VAL A 99 -1.33 9.00 -0.16
C VAL A 99 -2.28 9.23 0.99
N GLU A 100 -3.09 10.27 0.89
CA GLU A 100 -4.23 10.48 1.78
C GLU A 100 -5.47 9.91 1.11
N LEU A 101 -6.06 8.87 1.73
CA LEU A 101 -7.26 8.22 1.24
C LEU A 101 -8.51 9.01 1.65
N SER A 102 -9.61 8.84 0.90
CA SER A 102 -10.89 9.46 1.25
C SER A 102 -11.41 9.01 2.61
N SER A 103 -10.98 7.84 3.10
CA SER A 103 -11.30 7.36 4.45
C SER A 103 -10.58 8.12 5.57
N GLY A 104 -9.59 8.95 5.24
CA GLY A 104 -8.76 9.67 6.21
C GLY A 104 -7.45 8.98 6.55
N HIS A 105 -7.22 7.78 6.06
CA HIS A 105 -5.97 7.05 6.28
C HIS A 105 -4.86 7.60 5.40
N ARG A 106 -3.63 7.45 5.87
CA ARG A 106 -2.41 7.76 5.12
C ARG A 106 -1.63 6.48 4.89
N MET A 107 -1.15 6.29 3.67
CA MET A 107 -0.36 5.11 3.28
C MET A 107 0.83 5.52 2.44
N VAL A 108 1.97 4.87 2.68
CA VAL A 108 3.18 5.06 1.88
C VAL A 108 3.33 3.86 0.96
N MET A 109 3.41 4.13 -0.32
CA MET A 109 3.44 3.10 -1.37
C MET A 109 4.31 3.53 -2.53
N THR A 110 4.68 2.58 -3.39
CA THR A 110 5.15 2.90 -4.73
C THR A 110 4.04 2.65 -5.76
N THR A 111 4.36 2.77 -7.04
CA THR A 111 3.38 2.63 -8.12
C THR A 111 3.16 1.18 -8.53
N VAL A 112 1.97 0.87 -9.06
CA VAL A 112 1.66 -0.44 -9.65
C VAL A 112 2.53 -0.69 -10.88
N GLN A 113 2.65 0.31 -11.75
CA GLN A 113 3.46 0.24 -12.96
C GLN A 113 4.85 0.80 -12.70
N PRO A 114 5.88 0.33 -13.42
CA PRO A 114 7.22 0.90 -13.30
C PRO A 114 7.22 2.41 -13.49
N ALA A 115 7.91 3.14 -12.62
CA ALA A 115 8.04 4.58 -12.69
C ALA A 115 9.38 5.02 -12.10
N ASP A 116 9.95 6.09 -12.64
CA ASP A 116 11.19 6.69 -12.16
C ASP A 116 11.03 8.17 -11.80
N THR A 117 9.79 8.65 -11.77
CA THR A 117 9.44 10.01 -11.38
C THR A 117 8.36 9.99 -10.30
N ALA A 118 8.38 10.99 -9.43
CA ALA A 118 7.37 11.15 -8.39
C ALA A 118 6.17 11.93 -8.92
N PRO A 119 4.93 11.51 -8.62
CA PRO A 119 3.76 12.28 -9.01
C PRO A 119 3.67 13.58 -8.21
N PRO A 120 3.12 14.67 -8.79
CA PRO A 120 2.91 15.91 -8.07
C PRO A 120 1.94 15.77 -6.88
N ILE A 121 2.13 16.59 -5.86
CA ILE A 121 1.19 16.70 -4.73
C ILE A 121 -0.19 17.07 -5.28
N GLY A 122 -1.23 16.42 -4.78
CA GLY A 122 -2.61 16.63 -5.21
C GLY A 122 -3.06 15.75 -6.37
N THR A 123 -2.15 14.97 -6.96
CA THR A 123 -2.51 14.03 -8.03
C THR A 123 -3.53 13.02 -7.53
N ALA A 124 -4.63 12.86 -8.26
CA ALA A 124 -5.64 11.85 -7.95
C ALA A 124 -5.09 10.44 -8.24
N VAL A 125 -5.26 9.55 -7.28
CA VAL A 125 -4.73 8.18 -7.36
C VAL A 125 -5.78 7.19 -6.89
N ARG A 126 -5.57 5.93 -7.27
CA ARG A 126 -6.33 4.79 -6.78
C ARG A 126 -5.36 3.74 -6.28
N VAL A 127 -5.64 3.15 -5.13
CA VAL A 127 -4.85 2.04 -4.62
C VAL A 127 -5.23 0.77 -5.39
N GLY A 128 -4.26 0.20 -6.04
CA GLY A 128 -4.32 -1.13 -6.63
C GLY A 128 -3.33 -2.03 -5.91
N PHE A 129 -2.92 -3.11 -6.56
CA PHE A 129 -2.06 -4.10 -5.90
C PHE A 129 -0.98 -4.60 -6.84
N ARG A 130 0.21 -4.81 -6.26
CA ARG A 130 1.30 -5.54 -6.89
C ARG A 130 1.36 -6.92 -6.23
N HIS A 131 1.99 -7.86 -6.89
CA HIS A 131 2.14 -9.21 -6.35
C HIS A 131 3.61 -9.50 -6.08
N LEU A 132 3.92 -9.76 -4.81
CA LEU A 132 5.23 -10.26 -4.36
C LEU A 132 5.07 -11.75 -4.06
N GLY A 133 5.53 -12.61 -4.98
CA GLY A 133 5.23 -14.03 -4.88
C GLY A 133 3.72 -14.24 -4.94
N THR A 134 3.14 -14.79 -3.88
CA THR A 134 1.69 -15.05 -3.77
C THR A 134 0.94 -13.97 -3.01
N VAL A 135 1.62 -12.92 -2.53
CA VAL A 135 1.02 -11.90 -1.67
C VAL A 135 0.75 -10.64 -2.49
N ALA A 136 -0.50 -10.17 -2.44
CA ALA A 136 -0.88 -8.89 -3.01
C ALA A 136 -0.57 -7.76 -2.02
N ILE A 137 0.15 -6.73 -2.46
CA ILE A 137 0.51 -5.57 -1.64
C ILE A 137 -0.03 -4.29 -2.27
N PRO A 138 -0.46 -3.31 -1.47
CA PRO A 138 -0.99 -2.05 -2.00
C PRO A 138 0.06 -1.27 -2.79
N ALA A 139 -0.38 -0.66 -3.88
CA ALA A 139 0.42 0.23 -4.70
C ALA A 139 -0.52 1.21 -5.41
N ILE A 140 -0.01 2.30 -5.95
CA ILE A 140 -0.86 3.32 -6.55
C ILE A 140 -0.92 3.23 -8.06
N ASP A 141 -2.13 3.44 -8.58
CA ASP A 141 -2.38 3.80 -9.97
C ASP A 141 -2.68 5.29 -10.02
N ILE A 142 -2.01 6.00 -10.92
CA ILE A 142 -2.27 7.41 -11.15
C ILE A 142 -3.48 7.51 -12.06
N LEU A 143 -4.49 8.27 -11.61
CA LEU A 143 -5.69 8.49 -12.42
C LEU A 143 -5.41 9.62 -13.39
N GLU A 144 -5.49 9.34 -14.69
CA GLU A 144 -5.36 10.36 -15.69
C GLU A 144 -6.63 11.21 -15.72
N ASP A 145 -6.47 12.52 -15.79
CA ASP A 145 -7.60 13.42 -16.00
C ASP A 145 -8.21 13.12 -17.38
N PRO A 146 -9.54 12.97 -17.46
CA PRO A 146 -10.19 12.77 -18.73
C PRO A 146 -10.09 13.98 -19.66
#